data_cdc5860ce8a26e4548754df0963cba59
#
_entry.id   cdc5860ce8a26e4548754df0963cba59
#
_cell.length_a   1.000
_cell.length_b   1.000
_cell.length_c   1.000
_cell.angle_alpha   90.00
_cell.angle_beta   90.00
_cell.angle_gamma   90.00
#
_symmetry.space_group_name_H-M   'P 1'
#
loop_
_entity.id
_entity.type
_entity.pdbx_description
1 polymer ?
#
loop_
_entity_poly.entity_id
_entity_poly.type
_entity_poly.pdbx_seq_one_letter_code
_entity_poly.pdbx_strand_id
1 'polypeptide(L)'
;SGQSASNADRLYKMSTKAQKSLLVDDLSARLLKDIELGECKAWNFVNSRGDTLCCRYYLPPHFDASKKYPMVVNYYGGCSPTTRMFQSRYPHHVYAAMGYVVLVVNPSGATGFGQKFSARHVDTAGEGVAEDIISSTQAFCDEHSFVNRKKIGCIGASYGGFMTQYLQTKTDLFAAA
;
A
#
# COMPACT_ATOMS: atom_id res chain seq x y z
N SER A 1 -0.25 5.05 21.99
CA SER A 1 0.19 3.86 21.25
C SER A 1 0.86 4.27 19.95
N GLY A 2 1.65 3.38 19.39
CA GLY A 2 2.29 3.54 18.08
C GLY A 2 2.30 2.20 17.35
N GLN A 3 2.04 2.25 16.05
CA GLN A 3 2.18 1.12 15.16
C GLN A 3 2.72 1.60 13.80
N SER A 4 3.21 0.69 13.00
CA SER A 4 3.70 0.96 11.65
C SER A 4 3.29 -0.16 10.70
N ALA A 5 3.72 -0.06 9.45
CA ALA A 5 3.49 -1.13 8.47
C ALA A 5 4.15 -2.47 8.87
N SER A 6 5.15 -2.47 9.74
CA SER A 6 5.95 -3.66 10.09
C SER A 6 5.86 -4.06 11.57
N ASN A 7 5.10 -3.36 12.39
CA ASN A 7 4.89 -3.73 13.79
C ASN A 7 3.50 -3.35 14.29
N ALA A 8 2.90 -4.26 15.05
CA ALA A 8 1.63 -4.06 15.73
C ALA A 8 1.77 -3.03 16.86
N ASP A 9 0.69 -2.83 17.61
CA ASP A 9 0.63 -1.80 18.65
C ASP A 9 1.72 -1.94 19.71
N ARG A 10 2.35 -0.80 19.98
CA ARG A 10 3.29 -0.58 21.08
C ARG A 10 2.77 0.54 21.96
N LEU A 11 2.79 0.34 23.25
CA LEU A 11 2.43 1.36 24.25
C LEU A 11 3.66 2.12 24.70
N TYR A 12 3.62 3.45 24.56
CA TYR A 12 4.69 4.33 24.99
C TYR A 12 4.20 5.29 26.08
N LYS A 13 5.10 5.59 27.03
CA LYS A 13 4.93 6.67 28.00
C LYS A 13 5.90 7.79 27.64
N MET A 14 5.40 9.01 27.63
CA MET A 14 6.21 10.22 27.41
C MET A 14 5.81 11.28 28.42
N SER A 15 6.79 11.90 29.06
CA SER A 15 6.59 13.09 29.90
C SER A 15 6.43 14.33 29.00
N THR A 16 5.58 15.27 29.39
CA THR A 16 5.45 16.56 28.71
C THR A 16 6.74 17.38 28.69
N LYS A 17 7.68 17.08 29.60
CA LYS A 17 8.98 17.73 29.71
C LYS A 17 10.13 16.94 29.03
N ALA A 18 9.89 15.67 28.69
CA ALA A 18 10.92 14.80 28.08
C ALA A 18 10.67 14.66 26.59
N GLN A 19 11.72 14.76 25.80
CA GLN A 19 11.65 14.53 24.34
C GLN A 19 11.78 13.05 23.95
N LYS A 20 11.96 12.14 24.93
CA LYS A 20 12.10 10.70 24.70
C LYS A 20 10.88 9.96 25.17
N SER A 21 10.35 9.09 24.33
CA SER A 21 9.33 8.12 24.70
C SER A 21 9.98 6.87 25.32
N LEU A 22 9.33 6.33 26.35
CA LEU A 22 9.69 5.05 26.96
C LEU A 22 8.71 3.99 26.51
N LEU A 23 9.18 2.89 25.95
CA LEU A 23 8.35 1.72 25.64
C LEU A 23 7.86 1.09 26.96
N VAL A 24 6.55 0.93 27.09
CA VAL A 24 5.90 0.34 28.28
C VAL A 24 5.51 -1.09 27.99
N ASP A 25 4.93 -1.35 26.81
CA ASP A 25 4.50 -2.69 26.37
C ASP A 25 4.62 -2.82 24.85
N ASP A 26 5.02 -4.01 24.41
CA ASP A 26 5.13 -4.38 23.00
C ASP A 26 4.29 -5.64 22.73
N LEU A 27 3.05 -5.42 22.28
CA LEU A 27 2.15 -6.51 21.92
C LEU A 27 2.72 -7.33 20.73
N SER A 28 3.47 -6.70 19.83
CA SER A 28 4.08 -7.38 18.70
C SER A 28 5.08 -8.44 19.15
N ALA A 29 5.96 -8.11 20.09
CA ALA A 29 6.97 -9.03 20.59
C ALA A 29 6.35 -10.32 21.17
N ARG A 30 5.14 -10.22 21.73
CA ARG A 30 4.43 -11.36 22.31
C ARG A 30 3.62 -12.15 21.27
N LEU A 31 2.85 -11.44 20.41
CA LEU A 31 1.92 -12.07 19.49
C LEU A 31 2.61 -12.58 18.21
N LEU A 32 3.70 -11.96 17.81
CA LEU A 32 4.42 -12.26 16.58
C LEU A 32 5.75 -13.00 16.82
N LYS A 33 5.95 -13.50 18.04
CA LYS A 33 7.20 -14.13 18.47
C LYS A 33 7.68 -15.25 17.53
N ASP A 34 6.75 -16.06 17.05
CA ASP A 34 7.04 -17.22 16.21
C ASP A 34 6.55 -16.99 14.75
N ILE A 35 6.31 -15.74 14.37
CA ILE A 35 5.84 -15.38 13.03
C ILE A 35 6.92 -14.57 12.32
N GLU A 36 7.37 -15.09 11.19
CA GLU A 36 8.26 -14.36 10.30
C GLU A 36 7.42 -13.51 9.32
N LEU A 37 7.67 -12.21 9.35
CA LEU A 37 7.02 -11.26 8.44
C LEU A 37 7.92 -10.99 7.25
N GLY A 38 7.32 -10.84 6.08
CA GLY A 38 8.01 -10.31 4.92
C GLY A 38 8.36 -8.83 5.08
N GLU A 39 9.30 -8.34 4.30
CA GLU A 39 9.70 -6.93 4.31
C GLU A 39 8.60 -6.02 3.76
N CYS A 40 8.49 -4.82 4.35
CA CYS A 40 7.73 -3.71 3.81
C CYS A 40 8.70 -2.61 3.37
N LYS A 41 8.67 -2.23 2.09
CA LYS A 41 9.55 -1.21 1.51
C LYS A 41 8.75 -0.03 0.99
N ALA A 42 9.27 1.19 1.17
CA ALA A 42 8.73 2.37 0.52
C ALA A 42 9.14 2.37 -0.96
N TRP A 43 8.24 2.86 -1.80
CA TRP A 43 8.48 3.08 -3.21
C TRP A 43 7.72 4.32 -3.66
N ASN A 44 8.34 5.19 -4.43
CA ASN A 44 7.73 6.40 -4.92
C ASN A 44 7.65 6.37 -6.45
N PHE A 45 6.53 6.84 -6.97
CA PHE A 45 6.30 6.98 -8.41
C PHE A 45 5.90 8.42 -8.73
N VAL A 46 6.47 8.98 -9.77
CA VAL A 46 6.08 10.31 -10.27
C VAL A 46 5.14 10.11 -11.46
N ASN A 47 3.90 10.58 -11.34
CA ASN A 47 2.92 10.44 -12.40
C ASN A 47 3.11 11.45 -13.54
N SER A 48 2.31 11.33 -14.60
CA SER A 48 2.34 12.22 -15.79
C SER A 48 2.08 13.70 -15.45
N ARG A 49 1.42 13.98 -14.32
CA ARG A 49 1.11 15.33 -13.83
C ARG A 49 2.20 15.92 -12.93
N GLY A 50 3.31 15.19 -12.71
CA GLY A 50 4.41 15.60 -11.84
C GLY A 50 4.14 15.43 -10.35
N ASP A 51 3.08 14.71 -9.95
CA ASP A 51 2.78 14.42 -8.56
C ASP A 51 3.55 13.17 -8.11
N THR A 52 4.15 13.21 -6.91
CA THR A 52 4.82 12.05 -6.33
C THR A 52 3.84 11.21 -5.54
N LEU A 53 3.57 10.00 -6.01
CA LEU A 53 2.76 9.00 -5.30
C LEU A 53 3.64 8.26 -4.29
N CYS A 54 3.32 8.42 -3.00
CA CYS A 54 4.00 7.71 -1.92
C CYS A 54 3.41 6.31 -1.76
N CYS A 55 4.02 5.34 -2.41
CA CYS A 55 3.61 3.95 -2.38
C CYS A 55 4.45 3.14 -1.39
N ARG A 56 4.08 1.89 -1.18
CA ARG A 56 4.86 0.88 -0.49
C ARG A 56 4.52 -0.49 -1.02
N TYR A 57 5.41 -1.44 -0.81
CA TYR A 57 5.12 -2.83 -1.15
C TYR A 57 5.60 -3.78 -0.07
N TYR A 58 4.95 -4.92 -0.01
CA TYR A 58 5.26 -6.01 0.91
C TYR A 58 5.73 -7.21 0.11
N LEU A 59 6.80 -7.83 0.56
CA LEU A 59 7.37 -9.04 0.00
C LEU A 59 6.96 -10.26 0.83
N PRO A 60 6.84 -11.45 0.24
CA PRO A 60 6.66 -12.69 1.00
C PRO A 60 7.78 -12.90 2.03
N PRO A 61 7.51 -13.61 3.15
CA PRO A 61 8.58 -14.18 3.95
C PRO A 61 9.48 -15.06 3.06
N HIS A 62 10.78 -15.11 3.35
CA HIS A 62 11.77 -15.83 2.55
C HIS A 62 11.77 -15.46 1.06
N PHE A 63 11.57 -14.17 0.77
CA PHE A 63 11.52 -13.66 -0.60
C PHE A 63 12.80 -14.01 -1.38
N ASP A 64 12.61 -14.49 -2.60
CA ASP A 64 13.67 -14.84 -3.54
C ASP A 64 13.48 -14.06 -4.85
N ALA A 65 14.35 -13.11 -5.12
CA ALA A 65 14.27 -12.24 -6.29
C ALA A 65 14.37 -12.97 -7.64
N SER A 66 14.85 -14.23 -7.65
CA SER A 66 14.94 -15.06 -8.86
C SER A 66 13.58 -15.67 -9.25
N LYS A 67 12.61 -15.69 -8.34
CA LYS A 67 11.28 -16.25 -8.55
C LYS A 67 10.29 -15.21 -9.08
N LYS A 68 9.16 -15.70 -9.60
CA LYS A 68 8.02 -14.87 -10.04
C LYS A 68 6.86 -15.01 -9.06
N TYR A 69 6.35 -13.88 -8.59
CA TYR A 69 5.26 -13.81 -7.63
C TYR A 69 4.01 -13.19 -8.24
N PRO A 70 2.82 -13.70 -7.95
CA PRO A 70 1.59 -12.96 -8.20
C PRO A 70 1.58 -11.68 -7.37
N MET A 71 0.86 -10.67 -7.82
CA MET A 71 0.78 -9.39 -7.13
C MET A 71 -0.67 -8.98 -6.85
N VAL A 72 -0.90 -8.41 -5.68
CA VAL A 72 -2.15 -7.72 -5.33
C VAL A 72 -1.87 -6.23 -5.20
N VAL A 73 -2.62 -5.41 -5.93
CA VAL A 73 -2.57 -3.95 -5.84
C VAL A 73 -3.70 -3.47 -4.96
N ASN A 74 -3.38 -2.81 -3.85
CA ASN A 74 -4.35 -2.26 -2.92
C ASN A 74 -4.30 -0.73 -2.90
N TYR A 75 -5.46 -0.12 -2.92
CA TYR A 75 -5.66 1.32 -2.92
C TYR A 75 -7.01 1.68 -2.27
N TYR A 76 -7.17 2.93 -1.90
CA TYR A 76 -8.49 3.50 -1.63
C TYR A 76 -8.97 4.35 -2.83
N GLY A 77 -8.12 5.22 -3.34
CA GLY A 77 -8.41 6.04 -4.52
C GLY A 77 -9.37 7.20 -4.29
N GLY A 78 -9.93 7.35 -3.08
CA GLY A 78 -10.71 8.50 -2.66
C GLY A 78 -9.85 9.53 -1.93
N CYS A 79 -10.49 10.41 -1.17
CA CYS A 79 -9.84 11.54 -0.50
C CYS A 79 -8.94 11.16 0.70
N SER A 80 -8.90 9.90 1.10
CA SER A 80 -8.07 9.44 2.22
C SER A 80 -6.91 8.55 1.73
N PRO A 81 -5.73 8.64 2.35
CA PRO A 81 -4.64 7.72 2.03
C PRO A 81 -4.94 6.31 2.54
N THR A 82 -4.35 5.30 1.91
CA THR A 82 -4.36 3.93 2.41
C THR A 82 -3.58 3.86 3.71
N THR A 83 -4.18 3.28 4.75
CA THR A 83 -3.56 3.20 6.08
C THR A 83 -2.20 2.51 6.07
N ARG A 84 -1.29 2.96 6.94
CA ARG A 84 0.01 2.34 7.22
C ARG A 84 -0.01 1.50 8.50
N MET A 85 -1.18 1.28 9.07
CA MET A 85 -1.32 0.51 10.30
C MET A 85 -1.07 -0.98 10.02
N PHE A 86 -0.41 -1.67 10.96
CA PHE A 86 -0.19 -3.10 10.88
C PHE A 86 -1.52 -3.85 10.82
N GLN A 87 -2.42 -3.52 11.73
CA GLN A 87 -3.79 -4.01 11.72
C GLN A 87 -4.63 -3.15 10.77
N SER A 88 -5.05 -3.73 9.69
CA SER A 88 -5.81 -3.08 8.64
C SER A 88 -6.91 -4.01 8.14
N ARG A 89 -7.95 -3.45 7.54
CA ARG A 89 -8.98 -4.20 6.79
C ARG A 89 -8.34 -5.07 5.70
N TYR A 90 -7.24 -4.59 5.12
CA TYR A 90 -6.42 -5.34 4.18
C TYR A 90 -5.15 -5.81 4.90
N PRO A 91 -5.09 -7.08 5.31
CA PRO A 91 -3.96 -7.62 6.05
C PRO A 91 -2.78 -7.89 5.12
N HIS A 92 -2.04 -6.84 4.74
CA HIS A 92 -0.99 -6.91 3.72
C HIS A 92 0.05 -7.99 4.01
N HIS A 93 0.46 -8.16 5.27
CA HIS A 93 1.40 -9.23 5.66
C HIS A 93 0.81 -10.63 5.50
N VAL A 94 -0.50 -10.81 5.67
CA VAL A 94 -1.15 -12.11 5.42
C VAL A 94 -1.13 -12.42 3.93
N TYR A 95 -1.47 -11.46 3.08
CA TYR A 95 -1.35 -11.65 1.63
C TYR A 95 0.09 -11.95 1.20
N ALA A 96 1.06 -11.25 1.79
CA ALA A 96 2.48 -11.54 1.56
C ALA A 96 2.87 -12.95 2.01
N ALA A 97 2.41 -13.40 3.18
CA ALA A 97 2.64 -14.76 3.67
C ALA A 97 1.98 -15.84 2.79
N MET A 98 0.90 -15.51 2.06
CA MET A 98 0.28 -16.38 1.06
C MET A 98 1.06 -16.43 -0.27
N GLY A 99 2.20 -15.75 -0.36
CA GLY A 99 3.08 -15.75 -1.53
C GLY A 99 2.80 -14.65 -2.55
N TYR A 100 2.05 -13.60 -2.19
CA TYR A 100 1.82 -12.44 -3.06
C TYR A 100 2.84 -11.33 -2.76
N VAL A 101 3.28 -10.63 -3.78
CA VAL A 101 3.75 -9.25 -3.61
C VAL A 101 2.52 -8.36 -3.44
N VAL A 102 2.54 -7.46 -2.46
CA VAL A 102 1.43 -6.54 -2.24
C VAL A 102 1.91 -5.11 -2.51
N LEU A 103 1.42 -4.51 -3.57
CA LEU A 103 1.69 -3.09 -3.88
C LEU A 103 0.55 -2.24 -3.33
N VAL A 104 0.88 -1.24 -2.51
CA VAL A 104 -0.09 -0.29 -1.95
C VAL A 104 0.17 1.07 -2.58
N VAL A 105 -0.83 1.55 -3.32
CA VAL A 105 -0.76 2.82 -4.04
C VAL A 105 -1.58 3.89 -3.30
N ASN A 106 -1.01 5.08 -3.14
CA ASN A 106 -1.73 6.29 -2.72
C ASN A 106 -1.85 7.24 -3.93
N PRO A 107 -2.93 7.15 -4.71
CA PRO A 107 -3.13 8.00 -5.88
C PRO A 107 -3.26 9.47 -5.49
N SER A 108 -3.02 10.36 -6.44
CA SER A 108 -3.25 11.79 -6.26
C SER A 108 -4.73 12.07 -5.97
N GLY A 109 -4.98 13.07 -5.14
CA GLY A 109 -6.30 13.37 -4.58
C GLY A 109 -6.46 13.00 -3.11
N ALA A 110 -5.59 12.12 -2.57
CA ALA A 110 -5.59 11.80 -1.15
C ALA A 110 -5.10 12.97 -0.29
N THR A 111 -5.66 13.11 0.92
CA THR A 111 -5.20 14.09 1.91
C THR A 111 -3.86 13.66 2.54
N GLY A 112 -3.15 14.62 3.18
CA GLY A 112 -1.88 14.36 3.85
C GLY A 112 -0.63 14.60 2.98
N PHE A 113 -0.79 14.93 1.70
CA PHE A 113 0.29 15.17 0.74
C PHE A 113 0.31 16.62 0.21
N GLY A 114 -0.40 17.52 0.87
CA GLY A 114 -0.52 18.93 0.49
C GLY A 114 -1.76 19.26 -0.29
N GLN A 115 -2.13 20.56 -0.29
CA GLN A 115 -3.37 21.07 -0.88
C GLN A 115 -3.47 20.80 -2.39
N LYS A 116 -2.38 21.03 -3.12
CA LYS A 116 -2.34 20.81 -4.58
C LYS A 116 -2.59 19.34 -4.94
N PHE A 117 -2.02 18.42 -4.18
CA PHE A 117 -2.21 16.98 -4.36
C PHE A 117 -3.66 16.57 -4.09
N SER A 118 -4.24 17.03 -2.97
CA SER A 118 -5.63 16.74 -2.61
C SER A 118 -6.63 17.30 -3.61
N ALA A 119 -6.36 18.49 -4.17
CA ALA A 119 -7.22 19.14 -5.15
C ALA A 119 -7.34 18.38 -6.48
N ARG A 120 -6.47 17.39 -6.74
CA ARG A 120 -6.57 16.51 -7.92
C ARG A 120 -7.86 15.70 -7.97
N HIS A 121 -8.56 15.60 -6.85
CA HIS A 121 -9.81 14.84 -6.73
C HIS A 121 -11.06 15.65 -7.10
N VAL A 122 -10.93 16.98 -7.22
CA VAL A 122 -12.05 17.87 -7.51
C VAL A 122 -12.48 17.68 -8.97
N ASP A 123 -13.77 17.41 -9.17
CA ASP A 123 -14.44 17.25 -10.48
C ASP A 123 -13.81 16.21 -11.43
N THR A 124 -13.04 15.27 -10.92
CA THR A 124 -12.34 14.27 -11.76
C THR A 124 -12.81 12.82 -11.55
N ALA A 125 -13.79 12.59 -10.68
CA ALA A 125 -14.51 11.32 -10.44
C ALA A 125 -13.81 10.02 -10.91
N GLY A 126 -12.60 9.78 -10.41
CA GLY A 126 -11.87 8.52 -10.64
C GLY A 126 -10.91 8.50 -11.83
N GLU A 127 -11.02 9.40 -12.80
CA GLU A 127 -10.19 9.34 -14.02
C GLU A 127 -8.69 9.45 -13.72
N GLY A 128 -8.24 10.53 -13.09
CA GLY A 128 -6.83 10.70 -12.73
C GLY A 128 -6.33 9.69 -11.72
N VAL A 129 -7.20 9.18 -10.85
CA VAL A 129 -6.90 8.10 -9.90
C VAL A 129 -6.66 6.79 -10.62
N ALA A 130 -7.48 6.45 -11.62
CA ALA A 130 -7.30 5.23 -12.42
C ALA A 130 -5.97 5.28 -13.18
N GLU A 131 -5.64 6.41 -13.79
CA GLU A 131 -4.37 6.64 -14.48
C GLU A 131 -3.18 6.42 -13.53
N ASP A 132 -3.24 6.98 -12.33
CA ASP A 132 -2.20 6.82 -11.31
C ASP A 132 -2.01 5.36 -10.90
N ILE A 133 -3.09 4.61 -10.68
CA ILE A 133 -3.02 3.19 -10.30
C ILE A 133 -2.46 2.36 -11.44
N ILE A 134 -2.93 2.57 -12.66
CA ILE A 134 -2.46 1.82 -13.84
C ILE A 134 -0.98 2.10 -14.08
N SER A 135 -0.59 3.38 -14.22
CA SER A 135 0.77 3.76 -14.56
C SER A 135 1.78 3.39 -13.47
N SER A 136 1.44 3.57 -12.19
CA SER A 136 2.31 3.14 -11.10
C SER A 136 2.44 1.62 -11.04
N THR A 137 1.38 0.86 -11.30
CA THR A 137 1.44 -0.61 -11.35
C THR A 137 2.34 -1.09 -12.48
N GLN A 138 2.22 -0.48 -13.67
CA GLN A 138 3.08 -0.81 -14.81
C GLN A 138 4.55 -0.49 -14.52
N ALA A 139 4.84 0.72 -14.02
CA ALA A 139 6.18 1.13 -13.65
C ALA A 139 6.79 0.21 -12.58
N PHE A 140 6.01 -0.16 -11.55
CA PHE A 140 6.47 -1.12 -10.56
C PHE A 140 6.85 -2.47 -11.18
N CYS A 141 6.07 -2.96 -12.14
CA CYS A 141 6.38 -4.20 -12.86
C CYS A 141 7.62 -4.07 -13.77
N ASP A 142 7.88 -2.89 -14.31
CA ASP A 142 9.07 -2.63 -15.13
C ASP A 142 10.36 -2.63 -14.28
N GLU A 143 10.29 -2.03 -13.10
CA GLU A 143 11.41 -1.97 -12.17
C GLU A 143 11.66 -3.29 -11.40
N HIS A 144 10.62 -4.14 -11.27
CA HIS A 144 10.67 -5.32 -10.40
C HIS A 144 10.39 -6.60 -11.19
N SER A 145 11.46 -7.21 -11.70
CA SER A 145 11.39 -8.43 -12.52
C SER A 145 10.76 -9.63 -11.83
N PHE A 146 10.67 -9.65 -10.51
CA PHE A 146 10.04 -10.73 -9.73
C PHE A 146 8.50 -10.73 -9.81
N VAL A 147 7.86 -9.71 -10.37
CA VAL A 147 6.40 -9.69 -10.53
C VAL A 147 5.98 -10.56 -11.72
N ASN A 148 5.01 -11.43 -11.51
CA ASN A 148 4.34 -12.15 -12.60
C ASN A 148 3.24 -11.25 -13.19
N ARG A 149 3.53 -10.60 -14.30
CA ARG A 149 2.61 -9.66 -14.98
C ARG A 149 1.28 -10.28 -15.44
N LYS A 150 1.21 -11.61 -15.55
CA LYS A 150 -0.03 -12.31 -15.91
C LYS A 150 -0.91 -12.63 -14.69
N LYS A 151 -0.42 -12.36 -13.48
CA LYS A 151 -1.10 -12.68 -12.22
C LYS A 151 -1.12 -11.45 -11.31
N ILE A 152 -1.69 -10.36 -11.80
CA ILE A 152 -1.89 -9.13 -11.03
C ILE A 152 -3.37 -8.99 -10.74
N GLY A 153 -3.73 -8.90 -9.47
CA GLY A 153 -5.09 -8.58 -9.03
C GLY A 153 -5.13 -7.20 -8.39
N CYS A 154 -6.31 -6.60 -8.33
CA CYS A 154 -6.52 -5.35 -7.59
C CYS A 154 -7.67 -5.49 -6.58
N ILE A 155 -7.56 -4.76 -5.47
CA ILE A 155 -8.54 -4.84 -4.38
C ILE A 155 -8.75 -3.47 -3.72
N GLY A 156 -10.02 -3.12 -3.51
CA GLY A 156 -10.40 -1.91 -2.80
C GLY A 156 -11.82 -2.00 -2.25
N ALA A 157 -12.14 -1.19 -1.25
CA ALA A 157 -13.47 -1.12 -0.67
C ALA A 157 -14.03 0.30 -0.71
N SER A 158 -15.36 0.45 -0.64
CA SER A 158 -16.05 1.74 -0.72
C SER A 158 -15.67 2.44 -2.03
N TYR A 159 -15.09 3.62 -1.97
CA TYR A 159 -14.56 4.29 -3.16
C TYR A 159 -13.50 3.42 -3.89
N GLY A 160 -12.70 2.64 -3.15
CA GLY A 160 -11.79 1.65 -3.72
C GLY A 160 -12.52 0.52 -4.47
N GLY A 161 -13.73 0.14 -4.04
CA GLY A 161 -14.59 -0.79 -4.75
C GLY A 161 -15.09 -0.22 -6.07
N PHE A 162 -15.55 1.04 -6.07
CA PHE A 162 -15.86 1.77 -7.30
C PHE A 162 -14.65 1.80 -8.24
N MET A 163 -13.47 2.17 -7.73
CA MET A 163 -12.23 2.20 -8.51
C MET A 163 -11.86 0.82 -9.08
N THR A 164 -12.08 -0.25 -8.30
CA THR A 164 -11.82 -1.62 -8.76
C THR A 164 -12.67 -1.97 -9.98
N GLN A 165 -13.96 -1.64 -9.95
CA GLN A 165 -14.85 -1.82 -11.11
C GLN A 165 -14.47 -0.90 -12.28
N TYR A 166 -14.18 0.36 -11.99
CA TYR A 166 -13.82 1.35 -13.01
C TYR A 166 -12.54 0.97 -13.75
N LEU A 167 -11.53 0.45 -13.05
CA LEU A 167 -10.28 -0.03 -13.65
C LEU A 167 -10.52 -1.15 -14.66
N GLN A 168 -11.50 -2.05 -14.45
CA GLN A 168 -11.82 -3.11 -15.42
C GLN A 168 -12.37 -2.56 -16.73
N THR A 169 -12.89 -1.34 -16.74
CA THR A 169 -13.34 -0.67 -17.98
C THR A 169 -12.22 0.08 -18.70
N LYS A 170 -11.05 0.24 -18.06
CA LYS A 170 -9.94 1.08 -18.54
C LYS A 170 -8.71 0.27 -18.99
N THR A 171 -8.53 -0.93 -18.49
CA THR A 171 -7.31 -1.72 -18.73
C THR A 171 -7.54 -3.22 -18.54
N ASP A 172 -6.77 -4.03 -19.29
CA ASP A 172 -6.68 -5.48 -19.12
C ASP A 172 -5.49 -5.89 -18.21
N LEU A 173 -4.91 -4.94 -17.47
CA LEU A 173 -3.75 -5.16 -16.62
C LEU A 173 -4.03 -6.15 -15.48
N PHE A 174 -5.27 -6.15 -14.96
CA PHE A 174 -5.67 -6.93 -13.81
C PHE A 174 -6.39 -8.21 -14.23
N ALA A 175 -5.80 -9.35 -13.86
CA ALA A 175 -6.37 -10.67 -14.10
C ALA A 175 -7.51 -11.02 -13.11
N ALA A 176 -7.63 -10.29 -12.01
CA ALA A 176 -8.67 -10.43 -11.00
C ALA A 176 -8.92 -9.08 -10.27
N ALA A 177 -10.17 -8.87 -9.80
CA ALA A 177 -10.60 -7.65 -9.14
C ALA A 177 -11.64 -7.96 -8.05
#